data_652119321b65208dcdf092017d4ad780
#
_entry.id   652119321b65208dcdf092017d4ad780
#
_cell.length_a   1.000
_cell.length_b   1.000
_cell.length_c   1.000
_cell.angle_alpha   90.00
_cell.angle_beta   90.00
_cell.angle_gamma   90.00
#
_symmetry.space_group_name_H-M   'P 1'
#
loop_
_entity.id
_entity.type
_entity.pdbx_description
1 polymer ?
#
loop_
_entity_poly.entity_id
_entity_poly.type
_entity_poly.pdbx_seq_one_letter_code
_entity_poly.pdbx_strand_id
1 'polypeptide(L)' 'MKSSRHMAILKIIKENDVETQYDLARLLQENGYNVTQATVSRDIKLLNLIKVSENGRQKYVVYANE' A
#
# COMPACT_ATOMS: atom_id res chain seq x y z
N MET A 1 8.71 10.43 11.55
CA MET A 1 7.57 9.66 12.06
C MET A 1 6.63 9.32 10.92
N LYS A 2 6.11 8.11 10.95
CA LYS A 2 5.13 7.72 9.95
C LYS A 2 3.77 8.27 10.31
N SER A 3 3.05 8.75 9.30
CA SER A 3 1.69 9.21 9.53
C SER A 3 0.77 8.03 9.79
N SER A 4 -0.42 8.31 10.35
CA SER A 4 -1.39 7.24 10.56
C SER A 4 -1.81 6.61 9.23
N ARG A 5 -1.82 7.40 8.15
CA ARG A 5 -2.11 6.85 6.82
C ARG A 5 -1.06 5.84 6.41
N HIS A 6 0.23 6.13 6.65
CA HIS A 6 1.30 5.20 6.30
C HIS A 6 1.19 3.91 7.09
N MET A 7 0.85 4.01 8.37
CA MET A 7 0.65 2.82 9.20
C MET A 7 -0.54 2.00 8.69
N ALA A 8 -1.60 2.67 8.25
CA ALA A 8 -2.75 1.98 7.69
C ALA A 8 -2.38 1.26 6.39
N ILE A 9 -1.56 1.90 5.55
CA ILE A 9 -1.11 1.25 4.31
C ILE A 9 -0.35 -0.03 4.61
N LEU A 10 0.58 0.02 5.55
CA LEU A 10 1.37 -1.14 5.92
C LEU A 10 0.49 -2.28 6.43
N LYS A 11 -0.51 -1.94 7.22
CA LYS A 11 -1.44 -2.94 7.74
C LYS A 11 -2.28 -3.54 6.62
N ILE A 12 -2.78 -2.69 5.73
CA ILE A 12 -3.65 -3.13 4.64
C ILE A 12 -2.92 -4.09 3.71
N ILE A 13 -1.68 -3.77 3.32
CA ILE A 13 -0.96 -4.65 2.41
C ILE A 13 -0.52 -5.94 3.08
N LYS A 14 -0.42 -5.94 4.41
CA LYS A 14 -0.10 -7.15 5.15
C LYS A 14 -1.30 -8.08 5.25
N GLU A 15 -2.50 -7.51 5.37
CA GLU A 15 -3.71 -8.30 5.59
C GLU A 15 -4.46 -8.62 4.31
N ASN A 16 -4.14 -7.94 3.21
CA ASN A 16 -4.83 -8.10 1.94
C ASN A 16 -3.84 -8.22 0.81
N ASP A 17 -4.25 -8.92 -0.25
CA ASP A 17 -3.45 -8.98 -1.47
C ASP A 17 -3.78 -7.75 -2.32
N VAL A 18 -3.02 -6.69 -2.13
CA VAL A 18 -3.22 -5.43 -2.86
C VAL A 18 -2.42 -5.48 -4.14
N GLU A 19 -3.10 -5.50 -5.27
CA GLU A 19 -2.45 -5.69 -6.57
C GLU A 19 -2.17 -4.39 -7.30
N THR A 20 -2.96 -3.34 -7.06
CA THR A 20 -2.81 -2.08 -7.77
C THR A 20 -2.89 -0.91 -6.80
N GLN A 21 -2.41 0.26 -7.29
CA GLN A 21 -2.53 1.50 -6.54
C GLN A 21 -4.00 1.86 -6.33
N TYR A 22 -4.82 1.55 -7.32
CA TYR A 22 -6.25 1.82 -7.22
C TYR A 22 -6.85 1.03 -6.06
N ASP A 23 -6.49 -0.25 -5.96
CA ASP A 23 -6.99 -1.10 -4.87
C ASP A 23 -6.56 -0.54 -3.52
N LEU A 24 -5.31 -0.09 -3.41
CA LEU A 24 -4.83 0.46 -2.16
C LEU A 24 -5.57 1.73 -1.79
N ALA A 25 -5.79 2.61 -2.77
CA ALA A 25 -6.53 3.84 -2.53
C ALA A 25 -7.96 3.53 -2.08
N ARG A 26 -8.60 2.55 -2.73
CA ARG A 26 -9.97 2.18 -2.37
C ARG A 26 -10.04 1.65 -0.94
N LEU A 27 -9.11 0.78 -0.57
CA LEU A 27 -9.09 0.23 0.77
C LEU A 27 -8.84 1.30 1.83
N LEU A 28 -7.97 2.27 1.51
CA LEU A 28 -7.75 3.39 2.41
C LEU A 28 -9.01 4.22 2.58
N GLN A 29 -9.72 4.48 1.49
CA GLN A 29 -10.97 5.24 1.56
C GLN A 29 -12.01 4.50 2.38
N GLU A 30 -12.07 3.18 2.25
CA GLU A 30 -12.99 2.37 3.05
C GLU A 30 -12.66 2.43 4.54
N ASN A 31 -11.41 2.72 4.85
CA ASN A 31 -10.97 2.86 6.24
C ASN A 31 -11.00 4.30 6.73
N GLY A 32 -11.64 5.19 5.98
CA GLY A 32 -11.83 6.56 6.43
C GLY A 32 -10.77 7.54 6.02
N TYR A 33 -9.81 7.13 5.20
CA TYR A 33 -8.75 8.03 4.74
C TYR A 33 -9.14 8.64 3.41
N ASN A 34 -9.09 9.96 3.34
CA ASN A 34 -9.45 10.69 2.13
C ASN A 34 -8.21 10.88 1.27
N VAL A 35 -7.96 9.94 0.37
CA VAL A 35 -6.74 9.93 -0.44
C VAL A 35 -7.07 9.85 -1.92
N THR A 36 -6.12 10.33 -2.74
CA THR A 36 -6.19 10.18 -4.18
C THR A 36 -5.12 9.17 -4.62
N GLN A 37 -5.21 8.71 -5.87
CA GLN A 37 -4.20 7.79 -6.38
C GLN A 37 -2.81 8.45 -6.42
N ALA A 38 -2.76 9.75 -6.67
CA ALA A 38 -1.48 10.46 -6.69
C ALA A 38 -0.82 10.40 -5.31
N THR A 39 -1.60 10.60 -4.26
CA THR A 39 -1.09 10.53 -2.90
C THR A 39 -0.62 9.12 -2.58
N VAL A 40 -1.40 8.12 -2.97
CA VAL A 40 -1.04 6.72 -2.73
C VAL A 40 0.24 6.36 -3.47
N SER A 41 0.36 6.81 -4.72
CA SER A 41 1.56 6.55 -5.50
C SER A 41 2.81 7.13 -4.81
N ARG A 42 2.68 8.32 -4.26
CA ARG A 42 3.78 8.95 -3.53
C ARG A 42 4.10 8.16 -2.25
N ASP A 43 3.07 7.73 -1.53
CA ASP A 43 3.27 6.96 -0.31
C ASP A 43 3.95 5.63 -0.60
N ILE A 44 3.60 4.98 -1.71
CA ILE A 44 4.24 3.73 -2.12
C ILE A 44 5.74 3.93 -2.24
N LYS A 45 6.16 5.04 -2.84
CA LYS A 45 7.59 5.33 -2.98
C LYS A 45 8.23 5.64 -1.64
N LEU A 46 7.55 6.43 -0.82
CA LEU A 46 8.09 6.81 0.48
C LEU A 46 8.27 5.62 1.41
N LEU A 47 7.38 4.64 1.32
CA LEU A 47 7.42 3.47 2.17
C LEU A 47 8.24 2.33 1.58
N ASN A 48 8.81 2.53 0.40
CA ASN A 48 9.59 1.51 -0.31
C ASN A 48 8.77 0.24 -0.55
N LEU A 49 7.54 0.43 -0.98
CA LEU A 49 6.70 -0.71 -1.35
C LEU A 49 7.10 -1.19 -2.74
N ILE A 50 7.20 -2.49 -2.89
CA ILE A 50 7.52 -3.10 -4.18
C ILE A 50 6.41 -4.09 -4.53
N LYS A 51 6.32 -4.40 -5.80
CA LYS A 51 5.33 -5.34 -6.28
C LYS A 51 6.04 -6.67 -6.54
N VAL A 52 5.56 -7.73 -5.92
CA VAL A 52 6.12 -9.05 -6.11
C VAL A 52 5.08 -9.96 -6.73
N SER A 53 5.57 -10.99 -7.43
CA SER A 53 4.70 -11.97 -8.07
C SER A 53 4.70 -13.23 -7.21
N GLU A 54 3.51 -13.71 -6.88
CA GLU A 54 3.36 -14.89 -6.04
C GLU A 54 2.16 -15.69 -6.53
N ASN A 55 2.40 -16.93 -6.91
CA ASN A 55 1.34 -17.83 -7.40
C ASN A 55 0.55 -17.22 -8.56
N GLY A 56 1.25 -16.53 -9.47
CA GLY A 56 0.60 -15.91 -10.63
C GLY A 56 -0.08 -14.60 -10.33
N ARG A 57 0.00 -14.11 -9.10
CA ARG A 57 -0.59 -12.84 -8.71
C ARG A 57 0.50 -11.87 -8.27
N GLN A 58 0.23 -10.60 -8.49
CA GLN A 58 1.12 -9.54 -8.03
C GLN A 58 0.52 -8.88 -6.81
N LYS A 59 1.38 -8.50 -5.87
CA LYS A 59 0.91 -7.77 -4.69
C LYS A 59 2.01 -6.87 -4.18
N TYR A 60 1.62 -5.81 -3.49
CA TYR A 60 2.57 -4.90 -2.86
C TYR A 60 3.04 -5.47 -1.53
N VAL A 61 4.33 -5.35 -1.29
CA VAL A 61 4.94 -5.71 -0.01
C VAL A 61 5.95 -4.64 0.37
N VAL A 62 6.30 -4.59 1.64
CA VAL A 62 7.35 -3.69 2.10
C VAL A 62 8.70 -4.30 1.74
N TYR A 63 9.54 -3.52 1.08
CA TYR A 63 10.89 -3.96 0.81
C TYR A 63 11.71 -3.75 2.08
N ALA A 64 12.03 -4.83 2.77
CA ALA A 64 12.82 -4.77 3.98
C ALA A 64 14.27 -4.99 3.60
N ASN A 65 15.06 -3.95 3.81
CA ASN A 65 16.48 -4.00 3.52
C ASN A 65 17.22 -4.01 4.86
N GLU A 66 17.54 -5.17 5.30
CA GLU A 66 18.23 -5.35 6.57
C GLU A 66 19.70 -5.62 6.37
#